data_72dee7fd4991f41ef806e8236801b7c4
#
_entry.id   72dee7fd4991f41ef806e8236801b7c4
#
_cell.length_a   1.000
_cell.length_b   1.000
_cell.length_c   1.000
_cell.angle_alpha   90.00
_cell.angle_beta   90.00
_cell.angle_gamma   90.00
#
_symmetry.space_group_name_H-M   'P 1'
#
loop_
_entity.id
_entity.type
_entity.pdbx_description
1 polymer ?
#
loop_
_entity_poly.entity_id
_entity_poly.type
_entity_poly.pdbx_seq_one_letter_code
_entity_poly.pdbx_strand_id
1 'polypeptide(L)'
;MAKNKINPTNNEKILGKDDFIVSKTNTKGIITYCNQIFMEMAQYDEKELVGVNHNLIRHPDMPRVAFKLAWEIIQSGNEFFGFVKNLQKNGGFYWVFTNITPDYDENANIVGYTSVRRKPNANAINTIIPIYKKLVELERGGDLRASEEFLMNFLKENNVTYDELIISLQGEN
;
A
#
# COMPACT_ATOMS: atom_id res chain seq x y z
N MET A 1 19.63 11.20 11.32
CA MET A 1 19.77 9.89 11.99
C MET A 1 19.56 8.80 10.95
N ALA A 2 20.53 7.87 10.80
CA ALA A 2 20.37 6.72 9.90
C ALA A 2 19.14 5.90 10.34
N LYS A 3 18.19 5.67 9.44
CA LYS A 3 17.09 4.73 9.68
C LYS A 3 17.72 3.38 10.02
N ASN A 4 17.51 2.87 11.24
CA ASN A 4 17.84 1.48 11.54
C ASN A 4 17.13 0.62 10.51
N LYS A 5 17.90 0.00 9.63
CA LYS A 5 17.36 -0.81 8.55
C LYS A 5 16.78 -2.08 9.17
N ILE A 6 15.44 -2.14 9.25
CA ILE A 6 14.74 -3.33 9.72
C ILE A 6 14.99 -4.44 8.70
N ASN A 7 15.48 -5.59 9.16
CA ASN A 7 15.65 -6.78 8.31
C ASN A 7 14.33 -7.52 8.21
N PRO A 8 13.73 -7.66 7.02
CA PRO A 8 12.50 -8.42 6.83
C PRO A 8 12.68 -9.89 7.21
N THR A 9 11.65 -10.47 7.81
CA THR A 9 11.53 -11.90 8.11
C THR A 9 10.34 -12.49 7.37
N ASN A 10 10.18 -13.81 7.41
CA ASN A 10 9.04 -14.51 6.82
C ASN A 10 7.85 -14.67 7.79
N ASN A 11 7.83 -13.92 8.90
CA ASN A 11 6.77 -13.99 9.88
C ASN A 11 5.59 -13.10 9.45
N GLU A 12 4.52 -13.72 8.98
CA GLU A 12 3.30 -13.02 8.61
C GLU A 12 2.35 -12.90 9.82
N LYS A 13 1.81 -11.69 10.04
CA LYS A 13 0.68 -11.45 10.93
C LYS A 13 -0.58 -11.26 10.08
N ILE A 14 -1.61 -12.07 10.34
CA ILE A 14 -2.86 -12.01 9.59
C ILE A 14 -3.81 -11.01 10.24
N LEU A 15 -4.31 -10.06 9.45
CA LEU A 15 -5.36 -9.13 9.89
C LEU A 15 -6.69 -9.88 10.09
N GLY A 16 -7.38 -9.60 11.17
CA GLY A 16 -8.71 -10.17 11.44
C GLY A 16 -9.72 -9.76 10.36
N LYS A 17 -10.72 -10.61 10.12
CA LYS A 17 -11.71 -10.37 9.06
C LYS A 17 -12.58 -9.13 9.32
N ASP A 18 -12.78 -8.80 10.59
CA ASP A 18 -13.60 -7.67 11.04
C ASP A 18 -12.75 -6.46 11.46
N ASP A 19 -11.41 -6.56 11.33
CA ASP A 19 -10.49 -5.50 11.68
C ASP A 19 -10.29 -4.54 10.50
N PHE A 20 -10.29 -3.24 10.83
CA PHE A 20 -9.95 -2.19 9.89
C PHE A 20 -8.77 -1.38 10.40
N ILE A 21 -7.75 -1.25 9.57
CA ILE A 21 -6.64 -0.32 9.81
C ILE A 21 -7.02 1.01 9.18
N VAL A 22 -7.01 2.07 9.98
CA VAL A 22 -7.29 3.44 9.51
C VAL A 22 -6.12 4.34 9.82
N SER A 23 -5.66 5.07 8.82
CA SER A 23 -4.70 6.15 8.99
C SER A 23 -5.04 7.35 8.11
N LYS A 24 -4.59 8.54 8.54
CA LYS A 24 -4.64 9.76 7.74
C LYS A 24 -3.24 10.30 7.55
N THR A 25 -3.02 10.95 6.43
CA THR A 25 -1.77 11.68 6.15
C THR A 25 -2.08 13.08 5.64
N ASN A 26 -1.11 13.97 5.75
CA ASN A 26 -1.13 15.20 4.97
C ASN A 26 -0.75 14.89 3.49
N THR A 27 -0.72 15.93 2.64
CA THR A 27 -0.40 15.79 1.20
C THR A 27 1.03 15.33 0.91
N LYS A 28 1.92 15.36 1.92
CA LYS A 28 3.31 14.86 1.83
C LYS A 28 3.46 13.41 2.32
N GLY A 29 2.36 12.75 2.69
CA GLY A 29 2.38 11.39 3.22
C GLY A 29 2.86 11.28 4.67
N ILE A 30 2.87 12.38 5.43
CA ILE A 30 3.16 12.37 6.86
C ILE A 30 1.90 11.96 7.61
N ILE A 31 2.00 10.93 8.44
CA ILE A 31 0.88 10.39 9.23
C ILE A 31 0.40 11.45 10.22
N THR A 32 -0.89 11.75 10.19
CA THR A 32 -1.56 12.69 11.11
C THR A 32 -2.53 11.99 12.05
N TYR A 33 -2.93 10.76 11.72
CA TYR A 33 -3.80 9.91 12.54
C TYR A 33 -3.52 8.44 12.28
N CYS A 34 -3.64 7.62 13.32
CA CYS A 34 -3.64 6.17 13.24
C CYS A 34 -4.58 5.57 14.29
N ASN A 35 -5.32 4.52 13.93
CA ASN A 35 -6.15 3.81 14.89
C ASN A 35 -5.38 2.70 15.63
N GLN A 36 -6.01 2.14 16.67
CA GLN A 36 -5.42 1.10 17.51
C GLN A 36 -4.96 -0.12 16.72
N ILE A 37 -5.78 -0.59 15.77
CA ILE A 37 -5.45 -1.76 14.92
C ILE A 37 -4.19 -1.50 14.08
N PHE A 38 -3.98 -0.26 13.59
CA PHE A 38 -2.75 0.07 12.88
C PHE A 38 -1.52 -0.07 13.76
N MET A 39 -1.57 0.46 14.98
CA MET A 39 -0.46 0.35 15.95
C MET A 39 -0.14 -1.11 16.27
N GLU A 40 -1.15 -1.93 16.53
CA GLU A 40 -1.01 -3.35 16.84
C GLU A 40 -0.45 -4.16 15.66
N MET A 41 -0.93 -3.89 14.44
CA MET A 41 -0.47 -4.60 13.25
C MET A 41 0.95 -4.19 12.86
N ALA A 42 1.28 -2.90 12.90
CA ALA A 42 2.60 -2.37 12.55
C ALA A 42 3.63 -2.52 13.69
N GLN A 43 3.18 -2.75 14.93
CA GLN A 43 4.00 -2.85 16.14
C GLN A 43 4.75 -1.56 16.49
N TYR A 44 4.11 -0.42 16.24
CA TYR A 44 4.59 0.90 16.62
C TYR A 44 3.60 1.58 17.55
N ASP A 45 4.09 2.38 18.48
CA ASP A 45 3.26 3.28 19.28
C ASP A 45 2.81 4.49 18.43
N GLU A 46 1.72 5.15 18.84
CA GLU A 46 1.19 6.35 18.17
C GLU A 46 2.28 7.43 17.97
N LYS A 47 3.07 7.70 19.01
CA LYS A 47 4.17 8.68 18.99
C LYS A 47 5.28 8.36 18.00
N GLU A 48 5.40 7.10 17.56
CA GLU A 48 6.38 6.65 16.57
C GLU A 48 5.80 6.71 15.14
N LEU A 49 4.47 6.74 14.99
CA LEU A 49 3.77 6.79 13.72
C LEU A 49 3.37 8.21 13.33
N VAL A 50 2.72 8.95 14.25
CA VAL A 50 2.26 10.31 13.97
C VAL A 50 3.46 11.25 13.79
N GLY A 51 3.42 12.06 12.73
CA GLY A 51 4.51 12.95 12.35
C GLY A 51 5.60 12.30 11.50
N VAL A 52 5.51 10.99 11.21
CA VAL A 52 6.47 10.27 10.37
C VAL A 52 5.85 9.96 9.00
N ASN A 53 6.68 9.90 7.96
CA ASN A 53 6.20 9.53 6.64
C ASN A 53 5.72 8.07 6.62
N HIS A 54 4.59 7.82 5.99
CA HIS A 54 3.92 6.51 5.93
C HIS A 54 4.80 5.41 5.29
N ASN A 55 5.83 5.78 4.54
CA ASN A 55 6.80 4.83 3.98
C ASN A 55 7.65 4.10 5.05
N LEU A 56 7.51 4.47 6.34
CA LEU A 56 8.11 3.75 7.47
C LEU A 56 7.78 2.26 7.45
N ILE A 57 6.54 1.92 7.09
CA ILE A 57 6.03 0.54 7.06
C ILE A 57 6.11 -0.10 5.68
N ARG A 58 6.78 0.51 4.71
CA ARG A 58 6.89 -0.05 3.37
C ARG A 58 7.79 -1.29 3.37
N HIS A 59 7.24 -2.42 2.93
CA HIS A 59 8.02 -3.65 2.76
C HIS A 59 8.88 -3.58 1.48
N PRO A 60 10.13 -4.10 1.48
CA PRO A 60 11.00 -4.10 0.31
C PRO A 60 10.45 -4.86 -0.91
N ASP A 61 9.57 -5.84 -0.70
CA ASP A 61 8.93 -6.61 -1.78
C ASP A 61 7.85 -5.81 -2.54
N MET A 62 7.51 -4.60 -2.06
CA MET A 62 6.54 -3.75 -2.74
C MET A 62 7.19 -2.99 -3.90
N PRO A 63 6.67 -3.14 -5.14
CA PRO A 63 7.20 -2.45 -6.29
C PRO A 63 6.98 -0.94 -6.18
N ARG A 64 7.97 -0.17 -6.63
CA ARG A 64 7.92 1.29 -6.62
C ARG A 64 6.84 1.83 -7.56
N VAL A 65 6.62 1.15 -8.69
CA VAL A 65 5.59 1.52 -9.66
C VAL A 65 4.19 1.49 -9.06
N ALA A 66 3.89 0.57 -8.15
CA ALA A 66 2.59 0.52 -7.47
C ALA A 66 2.34 1.78 -6.62
N PHE A 67 3.36 2.29 -5.94
CA PHE A 67 3.25 3.53 -5.17
C PHE A 67 3.21 4.77 -6.08
N LYS A 68 3.96 4.77 -7.20
CA LYS A 68 3.87 5.84 -8.21
C LYS A 68 2.44 5.94 -8.72
N LEU A 69 1.84 4.83 -9.14
CA LEU A 69 0.47 4.78 -9.62
C LEU A 69 -0.52 5.24 -8.53
N ALA A 70 -0.35 4.78 -7.29
CA ALA A 70 -1.20 5.21 -6.18
C ALA A 70 -1.17 6.74 -6.01
N TRP A 71 0.02 7.35 -5.99
CA TRP A 71 0.17 8.79 -5.86
C TRP A 71 -0.46 9.56 -7.03
N GLU A 72 -0.27 9.11 -8.26
CA GLU A 72 -0.87 9.73 -9.45
C GLU A 72 -2.40 9.72 -9.37
N ILE A 73 -3.00 8.61 -8.94
CA ILE A 73 -4.44 8.46 -8.80
C ILE A 73 -4.99 9.38 -7.69
N ILE A 74 -4.44 9.34 -6.48
CA ILE A 74 -4.99 10.11 -5.36
C ILE A 74 -4.73 11.61 -5.48
N GLN A 75 -3.63 12.03 -6.10
CA GLN A 75 -3.35 13.43 -6.39
C GLN A 75 -4.25 14.00 -7.48
N SER A 76 -4.78 13.15 -8.37
CA SER A 76 -5.78 13.56 -9.36
C SER A 76 -7.21 13.67 -8.80
N GLY A 77 -7.39 13.42 -7.50
CA GLY A 77 -8.68 13.49 -6.85
C GLY A 77 -9.50 12.19 -6.89
N ASN A 78 -8.92 11.10 -7.36
CA ASN A 78 -9.56 9.79 -7.43
C ASN A 78 -9.16 8.91 -6.25
N GLU A 79 -9.93 7.87 -5.98
CA GLU A 79 -9.58 6.86 -4.97
C GLU A 79 -8.69 5.76 -5.58
N PHE A 80 -7.82 5.23 -4.75
CA PHE A 80 -6.91 4.14 -5.12
C PHE A 80 -7.28 2.87 -4.36
N PHE A 81 -7.25 1.74 -5.06
CA PHE A 81 -7.34 0.40 -4.46
C PHE A 81 -6.06 -0.37 -4.72
N GLY A 82 -5.61 -1.19 -3.76
CA GLY A 82 -4.41 -1.98 -3.96
C GLY A 82 -4.17 -3.02 -2.87
N PHE A 83 -3.40 -4.05 -3.21
CA PHE A 83 -2.85 -4.99 -2.23
C PHE A 83 -1.48 -4.49 -1.79
N VAL A 84 -1.29 -4.35 -0.49
CA VAL A 84 -0.06 -3.80 0.08
C VAL A 84 0.52 -4.74 1.12
N LYS A 85 1.81 -5.04 0.97
CA LYS A 85 2.61 -5.73 1.98
C LYS A 85 3.30 -4.69 2.85
N ASN A 86 3.02 -4.71 4.14
CA ASN A 86 3.58 -3.79 5.11
C ASN A 86 4.60 -4.49 6.00
N LEU A 87 5.66 -3.76 6.36
CA LEU A 87 6.71 -4.21 7.26
C LEU A 87 6.36 -3.84 8.70
N GLN A 88 6.52 -4.79 9.63
CA GLN A 88 6.39 -4.56 11.06
C GLN A 88 7.71 -4.09 11.68
N LYS A 89 7.64 -3.43 12.82
CA LYS A 89 8.82 -2.95 13.57
C LYS A 89 9.82 -4.08 13.92
N ASN A 90 9.33 -5.30 14.17
CA ASN A 90 10.15 -6.48 14.46
C ASN A 90 10.68 -7.21 13.21
N GLY A 91 10.38 -6.71 12.01
CA GLY A 91 10.76 -7.34 10.74
C GLY A 91 9.72 -8.29 10.15
N GLY A 92 8.67 -8.65 10.87
CA GLY A 92 7.52 -9.38 10.33
C GLY A 92 6.76 -8.54 9.29
N PHE A 93 5.72 -9.09 8.72
CA PHE A 93 4.91 -8.41 7.71
C PHE A 93 3.43 -8.77 7.83
N TYR A 94 2.60 -7.98 7.14
CA TYR A 94 1.19 -8.24 6.95
C TYR A 94 0.71 -7.73 5.61
N TRP A 95 -0.24 -8.44 4.99
CA TRP A 95 -0.91 -8.02 3.78
C TRP A 95 -2.22 -7.33 4.09
N VAL A 96 -2.54 -6.31 3.31
CA VAL A 96 -3.81 -5.59 3.37
C VAL A 96 -4.36 -5.35 1.97
N PHE A 97 -5.69 -5.33 1.87
CA PHE A 97 -6.41 -4.66 0.78
C PHE A 97 -6.66 -3.22 1.23
N THR A 98 -6.13 -2.26 0.52
CA THR A 98 -6.20 -0.85 0.88
C THR A 98 -7.10 -0.07 -0.07
N ASN A 99 -7.86 0.88 0.50
CA ASN A 99 -8.51 1.96 -0.21
C ASN A 99 -7.94 3.27 0.32
N ILE A 100 -7.51 4.17 -0.57
CA ILE A 100 -7.00 5.50 -0.23
C ILE A 100 -7.85 6.53 -0.95
N THR A 101 -8.36 7.50 -0.18
CA THR A 101 -9.19 8.60 -0.70
C THR A 101 -8.59 9.94 -0.35
N PRO A 102 -8.68 10.95 -1.22
CA PRO A 102 -8.28 12.31 -0.89
C PRO A 102 -9.26 12.96 0.10
N ASP A 103 -8.73 13.71 1.05
CA ASP A 103 -9.49 14.56 1.96
C ASP A 103 -9.46 16.00 1.44
N TYR A 104 -10.61 16.70 1.49
CA TYR A 104 -10.78 18.04 0.95
C TYR A 104 -11.10 19.06 2.03
N ASP A 105 -10.64 20.30 1.83
CA ASP A 105 -11.06 21.46 2.60
C ASP A 105 -12.39 22.06 2.06
N GLU A 106 -12.87 23.13 2.70
CA GLU A 106 -14.09 23.83 2.30
C GLU A 106 -14.03 24.46 0.89
N ASN A 107 -12.83 24.64 0.36
CA ASN A 107 -12.56 25.18 -0.97
C ASN A 107 -12.28 24.10 -2.03
N ALA A 108 -12.54 22.83 -1.70
CA ALA A 108 -12.29 21.66 -2.54
C ALA A 108 -10.80 21.43 -2.89
N ASN A 109 -9.87 21.92 -2.08
CA ASN A 109 -8.45 21.58 -2.21
C ASN A 109 -8.14 20.30 -1.45
N ILE A 110 -7.28 19.45 -2.01
CA ILE A 110 -6.79 18.26 -1.33
C ILE A 110 -5.85 18.68 -0.21
N VAL A 111 -6.20 18.31 1.04
CA VAL A 111 -5.44 18.64 2.26
C VAL A 111 -4.75 17.42 2.87
N GLY A 112 -5.10 16.23 2.42
CA GLY A 112 -4.54 14.97 2.92
C GLY A 112 -5.20 13.77 2.29
N TYR A 113 -4.94 12.61 2.87
CA TYR A 113 -5.48 11.33 2.40
C TYR A 113 -5.89 10.47 3.57
N THR A 114 -7.01 9.78 3.42
CA THR A 114 -7.50 8.75 4.34
C THR A 114 -7.28 7.37 3.74
N SER A 115 -6.62 6.49 4.48
CA SER A 115 -6.42 5.09 4.08
C SER A 115 -7.20 4.16 5.00
N VAL A 116 -8.07 3.34 4.41
CA VAL A 116 -8.78 2.26 5.09
C VAL A 116 -8.30 0.93 4.52
N ARG A 117 -7.86 0.03 5.39
CA ARG A 117 -7.25 -1.25 5.01
C ARG A 117 -7.95 -2.38 5.74
N ARG A 118 -8.24 -3.44 5.02
CA ARG A 118 -8.88 -4.64 5.54
C ARG A 118 -8.14 -5.90 5.11
N LYS A 119 -8.55 -7.05 5.66
CA LYS A 119 -7.99 -8.34 5.29
C LYS A 119 -8.17 -8.59 3.79
N PRO A 120 -7.08 -8.91 3.07
CA PRO A 120 -7.17 -9.26 1.66
C PRO A 120 -7.70 -10.68 1.47
N ASN A 121 -8.27 -10.94 0.30
CA ASN A 121 -8.56 -12.29 -0.16
C ASN A 121 -7.26 -13.08 -0.34
N ALA A 122 -7.19 -14.30 0.20
CA ALA A 122 -5.98 -15.11 0.12
C ALA A 122 -5.60 -15.50 -1.32
N ASN A 123 -6.59 -15.79 -2.17
CA ASN A 123 -6.35 -16.11 -3.58
C ASN A 123 -5.81 -14.87 -4.33
N ALA A 124 -6.31 -13.68 -4.00
CA ALA A 124 -5.80 -12.43 -4.55
C ALA A 124 -4.31 -12.24 -4.23
N ILE A 125 -3.89 -12.49 -2.99
CA ILE A 125 -2.49 -12.40 -2.61
C ILE A 125 -1.63 -13.39 -3.38
N ASN A 126 -2.08 -14.64 -3.56
CA ASN A 126 -1.36 -15.63 -4.36
C ASN A 126 -1.21 -15.20 -5.83
N THR A 127 -2.19 -14.49 -6.38
CA THR A 127 -2.15 -13.95 -7.75
C THR A 127 -1.22 -12.74 -7.86
N ILE A 128 -1.25 -11.84 -6.87
CA ILE A 128 -0.49 -10.58 -6.94
C ILE A 128 1.01 -10.75 -6.66
N ILE A 129 1.40 -11.70 -5.82
CA ILE A 129 2.80 -11.93 -5.43
C ILE A 129 3.72 -12.11 -6.63
N PRO A 130 3.45 -13.00 -7.61
CA PRO A 130 4.33 -13.16 -8.76
C PRO A 130 4.42 -11.91 -9.64
N ILE A 131 3.33 -11.14 -9.76
CA ILE A 131 3.30 -9.87 -10.49
C ILE A 131 4.21 -8.85 -9.80
N TYR A 132 4.07 -8.67 -8.49
CA TYR A 132 4.90 -7.74 -7.72
C TYR A 132 6.38 -8.15 -7.74
N LYS A 133 6.68 -9.44 -7.64
CA LYS A 133 8.05 -9.94 -7.75
C LYS A 133 8.67 -9.58 -9.09
N LYS A 134 7.94 -9.74 -10.19
CA LYS A 134 8.41 -9.36 -11.52
C LYS A 134 8.65 -7.86 -11.64
N LEU A 135 7.73 -7.03 -11.12
CA LEU A 135 7.89 -5.58 -11.11
C LEU A 135 9.14 -5.15 -10.31
N VAL A 136 9.35 -5.70 -9.11
CA VAL A 136 10.53 -5.43 -8.29
C VAL A 136 11.83 -5.83 -9.00
N GLU A 137 11.84 -6.97 -9.72
CA GLU A 137 12.99 -7.40 -10.52
C GLU A 137 13.33 -6.38 -11.62
N LEU A 138 12.32 -5.86 -12.32
CA LEU A 138 12.48 -4.86 -13.36
C LEU A 138 12.99 -3.53 -12.82
N GLU A 139 12.72 -3.21 -11.55
CA GLU A 139 13.13 -1.99 -10.88
C GLU A 139 14.55 -2.00 -10.29
N ARG A 140 15.27 -3.14 -10.34
CA ARG A 140 16.61 -3.28 -9.71
C ARG A 140 17.65 -2.29 -10.26
N GLY A 141 17.50 -1.85 -11.49
CA GLY A 141 18.36 -0.82 -12.11
C GLY A 141 18.03 0.62 -11.70
N GLY A 142 16.98 0.82 -10.90
CA GLY A 142 16.53 2.16 -10.45
C GLY A 142 15.60 2.87 -11.42
N ASP A 143 15.47 2.41 -12.66
CA ASP A 143 14.54 2.93 -13.66
C ASP A 143 13.17 2.23 -13.53
N LEU A 144 12.09 3.01 -13.57
CA LEU A 144 10.72 2.49 -13.47
C LEU A 144 10.08 2.17 -14.82
N ARG A 145 10.67 2.60 -15.94
CA ARG A 145 10.05 2.47 -17.28
C ARG A 145 9.69 1.02 -17.61
N ALA A 146 10.60 0.08 -17.39
CA ALA A 146 10.36 -1.33 -17.69
C ALA A 146 9.22 -1.93 -16.83
N SER A 147 9.11 -1.53 -15.56
CA SER A 147 8.03 -1.98 -14.68
C SER A 147 6.69 -1.33 -15.04
N GLU A 148 6.68 -0.06 -15.44
CA GLU A 148 5.49 0.63 -15.96
C GLU A 148 4.98 -0.02 -17.24
N GLU A 149 5.87 -0.25 -18.22
CA GLU A 149 5.52 -0.94 -19.47
C GLU A 149 4.98 -2.35 -19.21
N PHE A 150 5.63 -3.11 -18.34
CA PHE A 150 5.15 -4.44 -17.97
C PHE A 150 3.73 -4.38 -17.38
N LEU A 151 3.48 -3.49 -16.41
CA LEU A 151 2.16 -3.35 -15.79
C LEU A 151 1.09 -2.95 -16.81
N MET A 152 1.37 -1.96 -17.65
CA MET A 152 0.44 -1.50 -18.68
C MET A 152 0.12 -2.58 -19.72
N ASN A 153 1.13 -3.34 -20.17
CA ASN A 153 0.94 -4.43 -21.10
C ASN A 153 0.14 -5.57 -20.45
N PHE A 154 0.44 -5.91 -19.20
CA PHE A 154 -0.30 -6.92 -18.45
C PHE A 154 -1.80 -6.58 -18.36
N LEU A 155 -2.14 -5.34 -18.01
CA LEU A 155 -3.53 -4.88 -17.95
C LEU A 155 -4.21 -4.93 -19.32
N LYS A 156 -3.51 -4.48 -20.37
CA LYS A 156 -4.01 -4.49 -21.74
C LYS A 156 -4.26 -5.92 -22.27
N GLU A 157 -3.33 -6.84 -22.04
CA GLU A 157 -3.44 -8.24 -22.46
C GLU A 157 -4.62 -8.95 -21.78
N ASN A 158 -4.92 -8.57 -20.53
CA ASN A 158 -6.06 -9.09 -19.79
C ASN A 158 -7.36 -8.29 -20.02
N ASN A 159 -7.31 -7.23 -20.82
CA ASN A 159 -8.43 -6.34 -21.14
C ASN A 159 -9.16 -5.81 -19.89
N VAL A 160 -8.38 -5.37 -18.90
CA VAL A 160 -8.88 -4.82 -17.64
C VAL A 160 -8.15 -3.51 -17.31
N THR A 161 -8.81 -2.63 -16.56
CA THR A 161 -8.15 -1.52 -15.88
C THR A 161 -7.49 -2.02 -14.59
N TYR A 162 -6.64 -1.18 -14.00
CA TYR A 162 -6.01 -1.51 -12.71
C TYR A 162 -7.05 -1.74 -11.60
N ASP A 163 -8.02 -0.83 -11.48
CA ASP A 163 -9.06 -0.93 -10.46
C ASP A 163 -9.96 -2.15 -10.65
N GLU A 164 -10.35 -2.45 -11.89
CA GLU A 164 -11.12 -3.66 -12.22
C GLU A 164 -10.37 -4.92 -11.80
N LEU A 165 -9.06 -5.01 -12.08
CA LEU A 165 -8.23 -6.13 -11.65
C LEU A 165 -8.22 -6.28 -10.13
N ILE A 166 -7.90 -5.20 -9.42
CA ILE A 166 -7.73 -5.23 -7.96
C ILE A 166 -9.05 -5.53 -7.23
N ILE A 167 -10.15 -4.88 -7.67
CA ILE A 167 -11.45 -5.05 -7.05
C ILE A 167 -12.00 -6.46 -7.32
N SER A 168 -11.85 -6.98 -8.56
CA SER A 168 -12.29 -8.33 -8.88
C SER A 168 -11.55 -9.38 -8.06
N LEU A 169 -10.22 -9.28 -7.94
CA LEU A 169 -9.42 -10.18 -7.12
C LEU A 169 -9.86 -10.18 -5.65
N GLN A 170 -10.20 -9.01 -5.09
CA GLN A 170 -10.69 -8.94 -3.71
C GLN A 170 -12.08 -9.56 -3.56
N GLY A 171 -12.93 -9.47 -4.57
CA GLY A 171 -14.30 -10.02 -4.56
C GLY A 171 -14.42 -11.51 -4.90
N GLU A 172 -13.37 -12.14 -5.41
CA GLU A 172 -13.34 -13.59 -5.70
C GLU A 172 -13.31 -14.40 -4.40
N ASN A 173 -14.37 -15.19 -4.14
CA ASN A 173 -14.49 -16.11 -3.00
C ASN A 173 -14.04 -17.51 -3.37
#